data_1a35224756676abd286fc67208326eaf
#
_entry.id   1a35224756676abd286fc67208326eaf
#
_cell.length_a   1.000
_cell.length_b   1.000
_cell.length_c   1.000
_cell.angle_alpha   90.00
_cell.angle_beta   90.00
_cell.angle_gamma   90.00
#
_symmetry.space_group_name_H-M   'P 1'
#
loop_
_entity.id
_entity.type
_entity.pdbx_description
1 polymer ?
#
loop_
_entity_poly.entity_id
_entity_poly.type
_entity_poly.pdbx_seq_one_letter_code
_entity_poly.pdbx_strand_id
1 'polypeptide(L)'
;RGVGTTHFSIMTAAYLSGVLGKKTALLERNDSGDFARIEEVFETHPVLKKNGCSFNILEISFIKGSGSHAFSDLANSDFDTVVVDFGNNFDAARPEFLLCRKKFLVGSLAEWKLAAFLELIEGKKHSEGLWEYFACSGSRELETELKRYPGIVIRRIPRTEDALSVTGEAMDFFGEFLEY
;
A
#
# COMPACT_ATOMS: atom_id res chain seq x y z
N ARG A 1 -0.95 9.64 -10.52
CA ARG A 1 -2.21 9.30 -9.82
C ARG A 1 -2.84 8.07 -10.46
N GLY A 2 -3.51 7.22 -9.65
CA GLY A 2 -4.27 6.07 -10.14
C GLY A 2 -3.43 4.88 -10.60
N VAL A 3 -2.35 4.56 -9.90
CA VAL A 3 -1.56 3.35 -10.13
C VAL A 3 -1.92 2.20 -9.19
N GLY A 4 -2.94 2.36 -8.33
CA GLY A 4 -3.44 1.32 -7.44
C GLY A 4 -2.73 1.23 -6.09
N THR A 5 -2.04 2.27 -5.64
CA THR A 5 -1.32 2.27 -4.35
C THR A 5 -2.26 1.98 -3.19
N THR A 6 -3.37 2.71 -3.07
CA THR A 6 -4.37 2.51 -2.02
C THR A 6 -4.97 1.10 -2.06
N HIS A 7 -5.31 0.60 -3.25
CA HIS A 7 -5.81 -0.76 -3.44
C HIS A 7 -4.80 -1.80 -2.94
N PHE A 8 -3.53 -1.65 -3.30
CA PHE A 8 -2.46 -2.54 -2.84
C PHE A 8 -2.22 -2.45 -1.33
N SER A 9 -2.32 -1.26 -0.75
CA SER A 9 -2.21 -1.06 0.70
C SER A 9 -3.32 -1.78 1.46
N ILE A 10 -4.56 -1.73 0.94
CA ILE A 10 -5.71 -2.45 1.52
C ILE A 10 -5.50 -3.97 1.38
N MET A 11 -5.10 -4.47 0.21
CA MET A 11 -4.79 -5.90 0.01
C MET A 11 -3.70 -6.38 0.99
N THR A 12 -2.65 -5.58 1.18
CA THR A 12 -1.56 -5.88 2.12
C THR A 12 -2.09 -5.99 3.55
N ALA A 13 -2.91 -5.03 3.99
CA ALA A 13 -3.50 -5.04 5.31
C ALA A 13 -4.48 -6.22 5.50
N ALA A 14 -5.26 -6.56 4.47
CA ALA A 14 -6.17 -7.70 4.49
C ALA A 14 -5.41 -9.04 4.63
N TYR A 15 -4.30 -9.20 3.94
CA TYR A 15 -3.43 -10.38 4.08
C TYR A 15 -2.82 -10.47 5.49
N LEU A 16 -2.23 -9.37 5.99
CA LEU A 16 -1.60 -9.35 7.31
C LEU A 16 -2.59 -9.65 8.43
N SER A 17 -3.79 -9.10 8.33
CA SER A 17 -4.85 -9.33 9.32
C SER A 17 -5.52 -10.69 9.13
N GLY A 18 -6.04 -10.98 7.94
CA GLY A 18 -6.90 -12.14 7.70
C GLY A 18 -6.13 -13.46 7.58
N VAL A 19 -4.89 -13.45 7.05
CA VAL A 19 -4.09 -14.68 6.85
C VAL A 19 -3.07 -14.86 7.97
N LEU A 20 -2.32 -13.81 8.30
CA LEU A 20 -1.28 -13.90 9.34
C LEU A 20 -1.80 -13.60 10.76
N GLY A 21 -3.08 -13.25 10.91
CA GLY A 21 -3.70 -12.96 12.21
C GLY A 21 -3.07 -11.78 12.96
N LYS A 22 -2.47 -10.83 12.24
CA LYS A 22 -1.81 -9.66 12.83
C LYS A 22 -2.83 -8.58 13.16
N LYS A 23 -2.74 -8.00 14.35
CA LYS A 23 -3.48 -6.78 14.68
C LYS A 23 -2.96 -5.63 13.83
N THR A 24 -3.69 -5.30 12.77
CA THR A 24 -3.21 -4.45 11.66
C THR A 24 -3.88 -3.09 11.65
N ALA A 25 -3.08 -2.03 11.58
CA ALA A 25 -3.53 -0.69 11.23
C ALA A 25 -3.16 -0.35 9.80
N LEU A 26 -4.03 0.39 9.11
CA LEU A 26 -3.78 0.95 7.79
C LEU A 26 -3.95 2.47 7.86
N LEU A 27 -2.85 3.21 7.67
CA LEU A 27 -2.79 4.67 7.76
C LEU A 27 -2.78 5.28 6.36
N GLU A 28 -3.72 6.20 6.09
CA GLU A 28 -3.68 7.08 4.92
C GLU A 28 -2.76 8.28 5.24
N ARG A 29 -1.56 8.31 4.66
CA ARG A 29 -0.59 9.40 4.83
C ARG A 29 -0.40 10.19 3.53
N ASN A 30 -1.52 10.49 2.90
CA ASN A 30 -1.61 11.26 1.67
C ASN A 30 -2.89 12.10 1.65
N ASP A 31 -3.05 12.92 0.64
CA ASP A 31 -4.16 13.89 0.51
C ASP A 31 -5.29 13.36 -0.41
N SER A 32 -5.41 12.03 -0.62
CA SER A 32 -6.45 11.50 -1.50
C SER A 32 -7.84 11.57 -0.89
N GLY A 33 -7.95 11.37 0.43
CA GLY A 33 -9.21 11.26 1.15
C GLY A 33 -9.98 9.99 0.80
N ASP A 34 -9.29 8.96 0.33
CA ASP A 34 -9.93 7.71 -0.09
C ASP A 34 -10.52 6.95 1.11
N PHE A 35 -9.88 7.03 2.29
CA PHE A 35 -10.41 6.37 3.49
C PHE A 35 -11.71 6.99 3.98
N ALA A 36 -11.87 8.31 3.84
CA ALA A 36 -13.15 8.94 4.16
C ALA A 36 -14.27 8.46 3.22
N ARG A 37 -13.97 8.26 1.94
CA ARG A 37 -14.92 7.71 0.97
C ARG A 37 -15.24 6.24 1.24
N ILE A 38 -14.25 5.45 1.65
CA ILE A 38 -14.45 4.04 2.04
C ILE A 38 -15.37 3.98 3.27
N GLU A 39 -15.11 4.80 4.29
CA GLU A 39 -15.95 4.87 5.48
C GLU A 39 -17.41 5.18 5.11
N GLU A 40 -17.66 6.16 4.23
CA GLU A 40 -19.01 6.53 3.77
C GLU A 40 -19.76 5.36 3.11
N VAL A 41 -19.07 4.49 2.40
CA VAL A 41 -19.67 3.33 1.72
C VAL A 41 -20.03 2.21 2.72
N PHE A 42 -19.19 1.98 3.73
CA PHE A 42 -19.39 0.89 4.68
C PHE A 42 -20.28 1.29 5.87
N GLU A 43 -20.37 2.57 6.22
CA GLU A 43 -21.30 3.07 7.22
C GLU A 43 -22.69 3.29 6.62
N THR A 44 -23.47 2.22 6.50
CA THR A 44 -24.84 2.25 5.96
C THR A 44 -25.87 2.96 6.84
N HIS A 45 -25.51 3.47 8.02
CA HIS A 45 -26.40 4.16 8.94
C HIS A 45 -25.97 5.61 9.20
N PRO A 46 -26.71 6.61 8.63
CA PRO A 46 -26.38 8.03 8.75
C PRO A 46 -26.49 8.61 10.18
N VAL A 47 -26.98 7.81 11.15
CA VAL A 47 -27.23 8.25 12.53
C VAL A 47 -25.97 8.26 13.40
N LEU A 48 -24.91 7.59 12.98
CA LEU A 48 -23.65 7.49 13.72
C LEU A 48 -22.47 8.08 12.93
N LYS A 49 -22.61 9.30 12.39
CA LYS A 49 -21.44 10.04 11.93
C LYS A 49 -20.50 10.27 13.11
N LYS A 50 -19.69 9.29 13.43
CA LYS A 50 -18.49 9.48 14.21
C LYS A 50 -17.51 10.24 13.31
N ASN A 51 -17.37 11.54 13.52
CA ASN A 51 -16.26 12.32 13.00
C ASN A 51 -14.93 11.84 13.64
N GLY A 52 -14.72 10.54 13.63
CA GLY A 52 -13.53 9.91 14.17
C GLY A 52 -12.37 9.95 13.18
N CYS A 53 -11.16 9.95 13.69
CA CYS A 53 -9.96 9.82 12.87
C CYS A 53 -9.77 8.38 12.36
N SER A 54 -10.57 7.42 12.79
CA SER A 54 -10.44 6.01 12.44
C SER A 54 -11.77 5.26 12.41
N PHE A 55 -11.82 4.19 11.65
CA PHE A 55 -12.93 3.23 11.57
C PHE A 55 -12.37 1.82 11.33
N ASN A 56 -13.19 0.79 11.53
CA ASN A 56 -12.77 -0.60 11.33
C ASN A 56 -13.59 -1.26 10.21
N ILE A 57 -12.90 -1.98 9.35
CA ILE A 57 -13.51 -2.91 8.39
C ILE A 57 -12.85 -4.25 8.61
N LEU A 58 -13.65 -5.30 8.83
CA LEU A 58 -13.13 -6.58 9.28
C LEU A 58 -12.25 -6.38 10.53
N GLU A 59 -11.05 -6.91 10.53
CA GLU A 59 -10.10 -6.78 11.64
C GLU A 59 -8.98 -5.73 11.35
N ILE A 60 -9.22 -4.81 10.41
CA ILE A 60 -8.29 -3.77 10.02
C ILE A 60 -8.77 -2.43 10.56
N SER A 61 -7.89 -1.74 11.28
CA SER A 61 -8.15 -0.37 11.73
C SER A 61 -7.66 0.62 10.68
N PHE A 62 -8.61 1.24 9.96
CA PHE A 62 -8.33 2.30 9.00
C PHE A 62 -8.19 3.62 9.73
N ILE A 63 -7.11 4.35 9.46
CA ILE A 63 -6.79 5.63 10.11
C ILE A 63 -6.65 6.69 9.05
N LYS A 64 -7.52 7.70 9.13
CA LYS A 64 -7.54 8.83 8.21
C LYS A 64 -6.41 9.81 8.57
N GLY A 65 -5.50 10.03 7.64
CA GLY A 65 -4.29 10.79 7.86
C GLY A 65 -4.48 12.29 7.74
N SER A 66 -4.93 12.94 8.79
CA SER A 66 -4.96 14.43 8.82
C SER A 66 -3.85 15.08 9.65
N GLY A 67 -2.84 14.33 10.12
CA GLY A 67 -1.79 14.92 10.95
C GLY A 67 -0.53 14.08 11.11
N SER A 68 0.60 14.75 11.35
CA SER A 68 1.91 14.12 11.65
C SER A 68 1.92 13.30 12.94
N HIS A 69 0.97 13.51 13.84
CA HIS A 69 0.86 12.79 15.12
C HIS A 69 0.38 11.35 14.93
N ALA A 70 -0.42 11.08 13.88
CA ALA A 70 -0.96 9.74 13.65
C ALA A 70 0.13 8.65 13.48
N PHE A 71 1.24 8.96 12.82
CA PHE A 71 2.32 8.00 12.61
C PHE A 71 3.07 7.69 13.91
N SER A 72 3.42 8.72 14.72
CA SER A 72 4.12 8.52 15.99
C SER A 72 3.24 7.82 17.03
N ASP A 73 1.95 8.13 17.06
CA ASP A 73 0.99 7.48 17.95
C ASP A 73 0.84 5.99 17.62
N LEU A 74 0.83 5.66 16.33
CA LEU A 74 0.77 4.27 15.84
C LEU A 74 2.04 3.48 16.13
N ALA A 75 3.21 4.10 16.03
CA ALA A 75 4.48 3.45 16.34
C ALA A 75 4.58 3.03 17.82
N ASN A 76 3.80 3.68 18.71
CA ASN A 76 3.71 3.39 20.14
C ASN A 76 2.42 2.65 20.53
N SER A 77 1.66 2.17 19.58
CA SER A 77 0.37 1.49 19.80
C SER A 77 0.54 -0.02 19.90
N ASP A 78 -0.54 -0.71 20.30
CA ASP A 78 -0.60 -2.17 20.43
C ASP A 78 -0.81 -2.92 19.09
N PHE A 79 -0.59 -2.26 17.94
CA PHE A 79 -0.66 -2.94 16.65
C PHE A 79 0.60 -3.76 16.39
N ASP A 80 0.43 -4.99 15.89
CA ASP A 80 1.56 -5.85 15.48
C ASP A 80 2.21 -5.32 14.20
N THR A 81 1.42 -4.65 13.35
CA THR A 81 1.88 -4.10 12.09
C THR A 81 1.08 -2.87 11.68
N VAL A 82 1.75 -1.95 11.01
CA VAL A 82 1.15 -0.75 10.44
C VAL A 82 1.51 -0.70 8.96
N VAL A 83 0.49 -0.68 8.11
CA VAL A 83 0.64 -0.39 6.68
C VAL A 83 0.39 1.10 6.47
N VAL A 84 1.27 1.77 5.73
CA VAL A 84 1.14 3.22 5.49
C VAL A 84 1.01 3.47 3.99
N ASP A 85 -0.13 4.03 3.59
CA ASP A 85 -0.35 4.50 2.23
C ASP A 85 0.13 5.95 2.08
N PHE A 86 1.34 6.11 1.54
CA PHE A 86 1.90 7.43 1.25
C PHE A 86 1.37 8.02 -0.07
N GLY A 87 0.67 7.24 -0.88
CA GLY A 87 0.22 7.68 -2.20
C GLY A 87 1.36 8.27 -3.03
N ASN A 88 1.22 9.52 -3.44
CA ASN A 88 2.24 10.29 -4.16
C ASN A 88 2.97 11.30 -3.25
N ASN A 89 2.76 11.27 -1.95
CA ASN A 89 3.21 12.29 -1.00
C ASN A 89 4.59 11.96 -0.37
N PHE A 90 5.42 11.25 -1.11
CA PHE A 90 6.72 10.76 -0.62
C PHE A 90 7.62 11.87 -0.06
N ASP A 91 7.73 13.01 -0.76
CA ASP A 91 8.67 14.07 -0.36
C ASP A 91 8.25 14.75 0.94
N ALA A 92 6.95 15.00 1.12
CA ALA A 92 6.42 15.60 2.34
C ALA A 92 6.44 14.64 3.54
N ALA A 93 6.33 13.34 3.32
CA ALA A 93 6.31 12.30 4.35
C ALA A 93 7.62 11.49 4.43
N ARG A 94 8.69 12.00 3.84
CA ARG A 94 9.99 11.29 3.74
C ARG A 94 10.54 10.82 5.08
N PRO A 95 10.52 11.60 6.18
CA PRO A 95 11.03 11.13 7.47
C PRO A 95 10.29 9.90 7.99
N GLU A 96 8.96 9.87 7.88
CA GLU A 96 8.11 8.76 8.30
C GLU A 96 8.33 7.54 7.40
N PHE A 97 8.43 7.78 6.08
CA PHE A 97 8.71 6.73 5.11
C PHE A 97 10.05 6.02 5.38
N LEU A 98 11.08 6.76 5.79
CA LEU A 98 12.39 6.19 6.10
C LEU A 98 12.36 5.28 7.32
N LEU A 99 11.43 5.49 8.24
CA LEU A 99 11.22 4.64 9.42
C LEU A 99 10.51 3.32 9.08
N CYS A 100 9.87 3.21 7.92
CA CYS A 100 9.23 1.98 7.50
C CYS A 100 10.27 0.88 7.25
N ARG A 101 10.04 -0.30 7.81
CA ARG A 101 10.92 -1.46 7.67
C ARG A 101 10.95 -2.00 6.25
N LYS A 102 9.78 -2.13 5.62
CA LYS A 102 9.62 -2.53 4.21
C LYS A 102 9.12 -1.34 3.41
N LYS A 103 9.63 -1.18 2.20
CA LYS A 103 9.33 -0.06 1.33
C LYS A 103 8.89 -0.56 -0.03
N PHE A 104 7.64 -0.26 -0.39
CA PHE A 104 7.01 -0.71 -1.63
C PHE A 104 6.81 0.47 -2.57
N LEU A 105 7.29 0.33 -3.80
CA LEU A 105 7.00 1.26 -4.87
C LEU A 105 6.03 0.62 -5.86
N VAL A 106 4.83 1.17 -5.93
CA VAL A 106 3.77 0.70 -6.83
C VAL A 106 3.74 1.57 -8.06
N GLY A 107 3.83 0.95 -9.22
CA GLY A 107 3.80 1.63 -10.51
C GLY A 107 2.86 0.98 -11.51
N SER A 108 2.99 1.41 -12.75
CA SER A 108 2.25 0.86 -13.88
C SER A 108 3.20 0.60 -15.04
N LEU A 109 3.09 -0.58 -15.64
CA LEU A 109 3.79 -0.95 -16.86
C LEU A 109 2.99 -0.58 -18.12
N ALA A 110 1.96 0.28 -18.00
CA ALA A 110 1.33 0.86 -19.17
C ALA A 110 2.34 1.76 -19.91
N GLU A 111 2.39 1.68 -21.23
CA GLU A 111 3.41 2.30 -22.10
C GLU A 111 3.61 3.79 -21.78
N TRP A 112 2.53 4.53 -21.57
CA TRP A 112 2.56 5.96 -21.26
C TRP A 112 2.96 6.31 -19.81
N LYS A 113 3.09 5.32 -18.93
CA LYS A 113 3.52 5.49 -17.53
C LYS A 113 4.87 4.85 -17.23
N LEU A 114 5.36 4.02 -18.13
CA LEU A 114 6.55 3.20 -17.92
C LEU A 114 7.79 4.07 -17.67
N ALA A 115 8.02 5.09 -18.49
CA ALA A 115 9.19 5.95 -18.35
C ALA A 115 9.25 6.60 -16.96
N ALA A 116 8.16 7.19 -16.50
CA ALA A 116 8.08 7.81 -15.17
C ALA A 116 8.28 6.79 -14.03
N PHE A 117 7.81 5.54 -14.21
CA PHE A 117 8.03 4.49 -13.22
C PHE A 117 9.50 4.07 -13.15
N LEU A 118 10.16 3.92 -14.29
CA LEU A 118 11.59 3.58 -14.34
C LEU A 118 12.47 4.69 -13.77
N GLU A 119 12.17 5.95 -14.05
CA GLU A 119 12.85 7.10 -13.44
C GLU A 119 12.75 7.08 -11.90
N LEU A 120 11.57 6.73 -11.36
CA LEU A 120 11.39 6.58 -9.93
C LEU A 120 12.24 5.44 -9.36
N ILE A 121 12.32 4.30 -10.04
CA ILE A 121 13.14 3.16 -9.63
C ILE A 121 14.63 3.56 -9.65
N GLU A 122 15.10 4.19 -10.71
CA GLU A 122 16.50 4.62 -10.83
C GLU A 122 16.86 5.64 -9.75
N GLY A 123 16.01 6.61 -9.48
CA GLY A 123 16.20 7.58 -8.41
C GLY A 123 16.25 6.96 -7.01
N LYS A 124 15.77 5.71 -6.82
CA LYS A 124 15.77 5.00 -5.54
C LYS A 124 16.90 3.98 -5.40
N LYS A 125 17.57 3.58 -6.48
CA LYS A 125 18.69 2.61 -6.44
C LYS A 125 19.82 2.98 -5.48
N HIS A 126 19.98 4.27 -5.20
CA HIS A 126 21.02 4.81 -4.33
C HIS A 126 20.50 5.23 -2.95
N SER A 127 19.19 5.05 -2.69
CA SER A 127 18.63 5.36 -1.38
C SER A 127 18.77 4.17 -0.44
N GLU A 128 19.14 4.45 0.80
CA GLU A 128 19.26 3.44 1.85
C GLU A 128 17.92 2.72 2.08
N GLY A 129 17.93 1.40 1.98
CA GLY A 129 16.80 0.53 2.29
C GLY A 129 16.46 -0.44 1.17
N LEU A 130 15.88 -1.57 1.56
CA LEU A 130 15.40 -2.58 0.63
C LEU A 130 14.06 -2.10 0.04
N TRP A 131 14.10 -1.75 -1.24
CA TRP A 131 12.92 -1.40 -2.00
C TRP A 131 12.40 -2.62 -2.77
N GLU A 132 11.10 -2.79 -2.74
CA GLU A 132 10.41 -3.77 -3.55
C GLU A 132 9.49 -3.05 -4.56
N TYR A 133 9.51 -3.50 -5.80
CA TYR A 133 8.82 -2.85 -6.90
C TYR A 133 7.64 -3.68 -7.37
N PHE A 134 6.48 -3.04 -7.49
CA PHE A 134 5.22 -3.67 -7.84
C PHE A 134 4.52 -2.94 -8.99
N ALA A 135 3.78 -3.68 -9.80
CA ALA A 135 2.99 -3.11 -10.89
C ALA A 135 1.57 -3.65 -10.92
N CYS A 136 0.58 -2.73 -10.99
CA CYS A 136 -0.84 -3.08 -11.07
C CYS A 136 -1.30 -3.37 -12.50
N SER A 137 -0.62 -2.86 -13.52
CA SER A 137 -1.07 -2.94 -14.92
C SER A 137 0.11 -2.89 -15.88
N GLY A 138 -0.11 -3.37 -17.10
CA GLY A 138 0.86 -3.35 -18.18
C GLY A 138 0.86 -4.64 -19.01
N SER A 139 1.55 -4.63 -20.16
CA SER A 139 1.67 -5.79 -21.02
C SER A 139 2.68 -6.81 -20.46
N ARG A 140 2.48 -8.08 -20.80
CA ARG A 140 3.43 -9.16 -20.44
C ARG A 140 4.75 -9.03 -21.20
N GLU A 141 4.72 -8.45 -22.38
CA GLU A 141 5.88 -8.19 -23.20
C GLU A 141 6.83 -7.22 -22.49
N LEU A 142 6.30 -6.11 -21.95
CA LEU A 142 7.09 -5.14 -21.18
C LEU A 142 7.67 -5.74 -19.90
N GLU A 143 6.91 -6.59 -19.22
CA GLU A 143 7.42 -7.33 -18.05
C GLU A 143 8.61 -8.22 -18.42
N THR A 144 8.55 -8.89 -19.57
CA THR A 144 9.64 -9.72 -20.08
C THR A 144 10.84 -8.89 -20.47
N GLU A 145 10.65 -7.74 -21.08
CA GLU A 145 11.71 -6.79 -21.41
C GLU A 145 12.41 -6.27 -20.16
N LEU A 146 11.65 -5.92 -19.12
CA LEU A 146 12.21 -5.39 -17.87
C LEU A 146 13.04 -6.42 -17.10
N LYS A 147 12.74 -7.72 -17.22
CA LYS A 147 13.58 -8.79 -16.65
C LYS A 147 15.00 -8.83 -17.22
N ARG A 148 15.25 -8.15 -18.37
CA ARG A 148 16.58 -8.02 -18.95
C ARG A 148 17.43 -6.95 -18.28
N TYR A 149 16.81 -6.07 -17.46
CA TYR A 149 17.55 -5.05 -16.71
C TYR A 149 18.08 -5.64 -15.40
N PRO A 150 19.40 -5.76 -15.23
CA PRO A 150 19.96 -6.39 -14.03
C PRO A 150 19.62 -5.59 -12.76
N GLY A 151 19.17 -6.31 -11.75
CA GLY A 151 18.94 -5.75 -10.42
C GLY A 151 17.56 -5.10 -10.19
N ILE A 152 16.64 -5.18 -11.17
CA ILE A 152 15.26 -4.71 -11.01
C ILE A 152 14.33 -5.93 -11.10
N VAL A 153 13.67 -6.25 -10.00
CA VAL A 153 12.61 -7.27 -9.97
C VAL A 153 11.29 -6.55 -9.72
N ILE A 154 10.39 -6.54 -10.70
CA ILE A 154 9.06 -5.99 -10.56
C ILE A 154 8.07 -7.14 -10.43
N ARG A 155 7.34 -7.19 -9.30
CA ARG A 155 6.28 -8.16 -9.08
C ARG A 155 4.95 -7.63 -9.56
N ARG A 156 4.19 -8.46 -10.24
CA ARG A 156 2.85 -8.09 -10.70
C ARG A 156 1.85 -8.33 -9.58
N ILE A 157 1.14 -7.27 -9.19
CA ILE A 157 0.06 -7.36 -8.21
C ILE A 157 -1.09 -8.17 -8.81
N PRO A 158 -1.60 -9.20 -8.11
CA PRO A 158 -2.79 -9.95 -8.53
C PRO A 158 -3.99 -9.05 -8.79
N ARG A 159 -4.77 -9.36 -9.79
CA ARG A 159 -6.01 -8.64 -10.06
C ARG A 159 -7.09 -9.12 -9.09
N THR A 160 -7.64 -8.19 -8.33
CA THR A 160 -8.81 -8.42 -7.48
C THR A 160 -9.78 -7.26 -7.66
N GLU A 161 -11.06 -7.56 -7.71
CA GLU A 161 -12.12 -6.56 -7.77
C GLU A 161 -12.35 -5.95 -6.37
N ASP A 162 -12.15 -6.76 -5.34
CA ASP A 162 -12.28 -6.37 -3.94
C ASP A 162 -10.93 -6.49 -3.24
N ALA A 163 -10.38 -5.36 -2.80
CA ALA A 163 -9.10 -5.29 -2.12
C ALA A 163 -9.11 -5.92 -0.70
N LEU A 164 -10.28 -6.09 -0.10
CA LEU A 164 -10.45 -6.74 1.21
C LEU A 164 -10.55 -8.26 1.10
N SER A 165 -10.79 -8.79 -0.10
CA SER A 165 -10.89 -10.22 -0.35
C SER A 165 -9.52 -10.82 -0.65
N VAL A 166 -9.05 -11.72 0.22
CA VAL A 166 -7.79 -12.43 0.01
C VAL A 166 -8.04 -13.70 -0.79
N THR A 167 -7.75 -13.64 -2.09
CA THR A 167 -7.83 -14.81 -3.00
C THR A 167 -6.63 -15.72 -2.85
N GLY A 168 -6.70 -16.96 -3.37
CA GLY A 168 -5.54 -17.88 -3.40
C GLY A 168 -4.33 -17.27 -4.11
N GLU A 169 -4.53 -16.57 -5.23
CA GLU A 169 -3.45 -15.88 -5.94
C GLU A 169 -2.80 -14.77 -5.08
N ALA A 170 -3.62 -14.04 -4.32
CA ALA A 170 -3.13 -13.04 -3.38
C ALA A 170 -2.37 -13.67 -2.20
N MET A 171 -2.81 -14.83 -1.70
CA MET A 171 -2.09 -15.57 -0.66
C MET A 171 -0.70 -15.99 -1.11
N ASP A 172 -0.61 -16.62 -2.27
CA ASP A 172 0.68 -17.04 -2.84
C ASP A 172 1.61 -15.84 -3.07
N PHE A 173 1.06 -14.77 -3.64
CA PHE A 173 1.80 -13.55 -3.93
C PHE A 173 2.38 -12.89 -2.66
N PHE A 174 1.58 -12.69 -1.62
CA PHE A 174 2.04 -12.05 -0.38
C PHE A 174 2.93 -12.97 0.46
N GLY A 175 2.72 -14.29 0.41
CA GLY A 175 3.55 -15.29 1.06
C GLY A 175 5.01 -15.24 0.62
N GLU A 176 5.29 -14.86 -0.64
CA GLU A 176 6.66 -14.74 -1.16
C GLU A 176 7.52 -13.70 -0.44
N PHE A 177 6.93 -12.65 0.17
CA PHE A 177 7.70 -11.54 0.72
C PHE A 177 7.19 -10.93 2.03
N LEU A 178 6.02 -11.32 2.52
CA LEU A 178 5.48 -10.84 3.79
C LEU A 178 5.63 -11.85 4.94
N GLU A 179 5.75 -13.13 4.65
CA GLU A 179 6.00 -14.17 5.65
C GLU A 179 7.48 -14.16 6.07
N TYR A 180 7.75 -13.62 7.27
CA TYR A 180 9.03 -13.74 7.99
C TYR A 180 8.79 -13.83 9.49
#